data_64843fdbcc1e327d1688f072e84f2feb
#
_entry.id   64843fdbcc1e327d1688f072e84f2feb
#
_cell.length_a   1.000
_cell.length_b   1.000
_cell.length_c   1.000
_cell.angle_alpha   90.00
_cell.angle_beta   90.00
_cell.angle_gamma   90.00
#
_symmetry.space_group_name_H-M   'P 1'
#
loop_
_entity.id
_entity.type
_entity.pdbx_description
1 polymer ?
#
loop_
_entity_poly.entity_id
_entity_poly.type
_entity_poly.pdbx_seq_one_letter_code
_entity_poly.pdbx_strand_id
1 'polypeptide(L)'
;PAIAEMWRSAPKEICIVHGGGDEISLLQRTLGREPLFVNGRRITTNEDIDLVRMVLSGSANKRLVSSLGAAGIPAVGISGEDGGLVAAEPINVREFGRSGKPVSASVDLLTTLLSAGFLPVISPVATDVTSEQGAALNVNGDDTAAVIAAALRAELWLIADVAGVLDANRELMTSLDPIQVDALVADGTVNSGMHAKLEAGFDALAAGAANVRISGLNALTGKEMGTLLSLTPSMT
;
A
#
# COMPACT_ATOMS: atom_id res chain seq x y z
N PRO A 1 -11.77 0.31 -14.82
CA PRO A 1 -11.51 -0.39 -16.09
C PRO A 1 -10.20 -1.19 -16.05
N ALA A 2 -9.03 -0.57 -15.77
CA ALA A 2 -7.72 -1.23 -15.80
C ALA A 2 -7.61 -2.47 -14.88
N ILE A 3 -8.02 -2.35 -13.62
CA ILE A 3 -8.03 -3.48 -12.66
C ILE A 3 -8.94 -4.62 -13.17
N ALA A 4 -10.09 -4.27 -13.76
CA ALA A 4 -11.01 -5.28 -14.28
C ALA A 4 -10.43 -6.03 -15.50
N GLU A 5 -9.68 -5.33 -16.34
CA GLU A 5 -8.98 -5.92 -17.47
C GLU A 5 -7.85 -6.84 -17.00
N MET A 6 -7.05 -6.38 -16.04
CA MET A 6 -5.98 -7.16 -15.42
C MET A 6 -6.53 -8.43 -14.75
N TRP A 7 -7.62 -8.33 -13.97
CA TRP A 7 -8.26 -9.50 -13.36
C TRP A 7 -8.75 -10.54 -14.38
N ARG A 8 -9.28 -10.09 -15.53
CA ARG A 8 -9.73 -11.02 -16.57
C ARG A 8 -8.57 -11.72 -17.28
N SER A 9 -7.40 -11.05 -17.39
CA SER A 9 -6.19 -11.63 -18.00
C SER A 9 -5.44 -12.57 -17.06
N ALA A 10 -5.48 -12.31 -15.74
CA ALA A 10 -4.81 -13.09 -14.70
C ALA A 10 -5.74 -13.34 -13.51
N PRO A 11 -6.84 -14.11 -13.69
CA PRO A 11 -7.78 -14.36 -12.61
C PRO A 11 -7.11 -15.20 -11.51
N LYS A 12 -7.41 -14.89 -10.25
CA LYS A 12 -6.86 -15.54 -9.04
C LYS A 12 -5.38 -15.21 -8.73
N GLU A 13 -4.77 -14.27 -9.44
CA GLU A 13 -3.36 -13.89 -9.26
C GLU A 13 -3.17 -12.48 -8.72
N ILE A 14 -4.26 -11.76 -8.42
CA ILE A 14 -4.22 -10.35 -8.03
C ILE A 14 -4.89 -10.16 -6.69
N CYS A 15 -4.25 -9.39 -5.80
CA CYS A 15 -4.89 -8.75 -4.67
C CYS A 15 -4.64 -7.23 -4.71
N ILE A 16 -5.47 -6.46 -4.03
CA ILE A 16 -5.41 -5.00 -4.01
C ILE A 16 -5.24 -4.55 -2.57
N VAL A 17 -4.23 -3.71 -2.32
CA VAL A 17 -4.15 -2.91 -1.10
C VAL A 17 -4.50 -1.48 -1.46
N HIS A 18 -5.37 -0.83 -0.69
CA HIS A 18 -5.78 0.53 -0.96
C HIS A 18 -5.46 1.47 0.20
N GLY A 19 -5.34 2.75 -0.08
CA GLY A 19 -5.25 3.83 0.91
C GLY A 19 -6.62 4.48 1.17
N GLY A 20 -6.60 5.69 1.72
CA GLY A 20 -7.80 6.50 2.04
C GLY A 20 -7.48 7.63 3.01
N GLY A 21 -6.23 8.13 3.01
CA GLY A 21 -5.76 9.16 3.93
C GLY A 21 -6.56 10.45 3.87
N ASP A 22 -6.97 10.88 2.67
CA ASP A 22 -7.77 12.10 2.47
C ASP A 22 -9.15 11.97 3.07
N GLU A 23 -9.77 10.79 2.95
CA GLU A 23 -11.08 10.52 3.51
C GLU A 23 -11.07 10.48 5.03
N ILE A 24 -10.01 9.92 5.63
CA ILE A 24 -9.80 9.97 7.08
C ILE A 24 -9.67 11.43 7.52
N SER A 25 -8.85 12.22 6.81
CA SER A 25 -8.65 13.64 7.10
C SER A 25 -9.97 14.43 6.99
N LEU A 26 -10.79 14.14 5.97
CA LEU A 26 -12.07 14.76 5.80
C LEU A 26 -13.02 14.42 6.97
N LEU A 27 -13.10 13.17 7.38
CA LEU A 27 -13.92 12.75 8.51
C LEU A 27 -13.44 13.38 9.82
N GLN A 28 -12.12 13.40 10.09
CA GLN A 28 -11.56 14.07 11.27
C GLN A 28 -11.97 15.54 11.32
N ARG A 29 -11.82 16.30 10.21
CA ARG A 29 -12.24 17.71 10.15
C ARG A 29 -13.76 17.89 10.34
N THR A 30 -14.57 17.00 9.78
CA THR A 30 -16.03 17.01 9.96
C THR A 30 -16.43 16.84 11.43
N LEU A 31 -15.62 16.10 12.18
CA LEU A 31 -15.78 15.90 13.63
C LEU A 31 -15.06 16.95 14.49
N GLY A 32 -14.56 18.04 13.87
CA GLY A 32 -13.87 19.13 14.55
C GLY A 32 -12.44 18.77 15.02
N ARG A 33 -11.79 17.78 14.40
CA ARG A 33 -10.43 17.35 14.70
C ARG A 33 -9.49 17.68 13.55
N GLU A 34 -8.30 18.20 13.84
CA GLU A 34 -7.30 18.46 12.81
C GLU A 34 -6.40 17.22 12.61
N PRO A 35 -6.25 16.76 11.35
CA PRO A 35 -5.30 15.69 11.03
C PRO A 35 -3.86 16.13 11.28
N LEU A 36 -3.10 15.36 12.01
CA LEU A 36 -1.70 15.63 12.30
C LEU A 36 -0.80 14.63 11.61
N PHE A 37 0.34 15.12 11.09
CA PHE A 37 1.33 14.30 10.38
C PHE A 37 2.74 14.66 10.83
N VAL A 38 3.60 13.66 10.93
CA VAL A 38 5.04 13.81 11.10
C VAL A 38 5.74 12.99 10.04
N ASN A 39 6.60 13.61 9.24
CA ASN A 39 7.32 12.96 8.14
C ASN A 39 6.40 12.15 7.19
N GLY A 40 5.24 12.70 6.86
CA GLY A 40 4.25 12.05 5.99
C GLY A 40 3.43 10.92 6.63
N ARG A 41 3.72 10.56 7.89
CA ARG A 41 2.96 9.55 8.65
C ARG A 41 1.92 10.22 9.53
N ARG A 42 0.69 9.72 9.50
CA ARG A 42 -0.41 10.24 10.34
C ARG A 42 -0.16 9.91 11.80
N ILE A 43 -0.35 10.89 12.68
CA ILE A 43 -0.53 10.65 14.11
C ILE A 43 -1.95 10.11 14.29
N THR A 44 -2.08 8.92 14.88
CA THR A 44 -3.38 8.26 15.07
C THR A 44 -3.59 8.06 16.57
N THR A 45 -4.51 8.81 17.17
CA THR A 45 -4.82 8.65 18.60
C THR A 45 -5.62 7.36 18.86
N ASN A 46 -5.81 7.00 20.13
CA ASN A 46 -6.69 5.87 20.48
C ASN A 46 -8.14 6.09 20.04
N GLU A 47 -8.59 7.34 20.03
CA GLU A 47 -9.94 7.71 19.57
C GLU A 47 -10.03 7.73 18.04
N ASP A 48 -8.92 8.00 17.35
CA ASP A 48 -8.89 8.08 15.90
C ASP A 48 -8.77 6.71 15.23
N ILE A 49 -8.31 5.66 15.91
CA ILE A 49 -8.18 4.35 15.30
C ILE A 49 -9.53 3.78 14.83
N ASP A 50 -10.61 4.05 15.56
CA ASP A 50 -11.94 3.63 15.14
C ASP A 50 -12.42 4.42 13.92
N LEU A 51 -12.08 5.72 13.81
CA LEU A 51 -12.33 6.51 12.59
C LEU A 51 -11.57 5.94 11.40
N VAL A 52 -10.31 5.54 11.61
CA VAL A 52 -9.49 4.88 10.58
C VAL A 52 -10.16 3.59 10.11
N ARG A 53 -10.62 2.73 11.02
CA ARG A 53 -11.37 1.50 10.67
C ARG A 53 -12.65 1.82 9.90
N MET A 54 -13.47 2.77 10.37
CA MET A 54 -14.72 3.16 9.71
C MET A 54 -14.48 3.62 8.27
N VAL A 55 -13.43 4.39 8.05
CA VAL A 55 -13.10 4.91 6.72
C VAL A 55 -12.42 3.84 5.88
N LEU A 56 -11.30 3.29 6.32
CA LEU A 56 -10.50 2.39 5.49
C LEU A 56 -11.21 1.04 5.29
N SER A 57 -11.56 0.33 6.36
CA SER A 57 -12.15 -1.00 6.26
C SER A 57 -13.65 -0.98 5.99
N GLY A 58 -14.31 0.15 6.29
CA GLY A 58 -15.73 0.39 6.01
C GLY A 58 -15.95 1.07 4.66
N SER A 59 -16.02 2.41 4.63
CA SER A 59 -16.53 3.15 3.47
C SER A 59 -15.63 3.04 2.23
N ALA A 60 -14.33 3.26 2.35
CA ALA A 60 -13.39 3.23 1.22
C ALA A 60 -13.29 1.81 0.63
N ASN A 61 -13.07 0.81 1.49
CA ASN A 61 -12.98 -0.59 1.08
C ASN A 61 -14.27 -1.05 0.37
N LYS A 62 -15.44 -0.83 0.98
CA LYS A 62 -16.71 -1.32 0.44
C LYS A 62 -17.14 -0.57 -0.82
N ARG A 63 -16.77 0.71 -0.97
CA ARG A 63 -16.97 1.45 -2.22
C ARG A 63 -16.13 0.86 -3.35
N LEU A 64 -14.86 0.49 -3.11
CA LEU A 64 -14.00 -0.16 -4.10
C LEU A 64 -14.55 -1.55 -4.47
N VAL A 65 -14.93 -2.36 -3.48
CA VAL A 65 -15.57 -3.68 -3.69
C VAL A 65 -16.84 -3.55 -4.53
N SER A 66 -17.71 -2.57 -4.21
CA SER A 66 -18.93 -2.31 -4.98
C SER A 66 -18.63 -1.94 -6.43
N SER A 67 -17.62 -1.09 -6.66
CA SER A 67 -17.20 -0.68 -8.00
C SER A 67 -16.65 -1.86 -8.82
N LEU A 68 -15.89 -2.75 -8.19
CA LEU A 68 -15.38 -3.98 -8.80
C LEU A 68 -16.51 -4.95 -9.11
N GLY A 69 -17.47 -5.12 -8.18
CA GLY A 69 -18.67 -5.92 -8.39
C GLY A 69 -19.52 -5.43 -9.56
N ALA A 70 -19.69 -4.13 -9.71
CA ALA A 70 -20.37 -3.52 -10.86
C ALA A 70 -19.64 -3.81 -12.20
N ALA A 71 -18.31 -4.05 -12.16
CA ALA A 71 -17.51 -4.46 -13.31
C ALA A 71 -17.49 -6.00 -13.52
N GLY A 72 -18.27 -6.76 -12.73
CA GLY A 72 -18.38 -8.23 -12.81
C GLY A 72 -17.24 -8.98 -12.14
N ILE A 73 -16.51 -8.33 -11.21
CA ILE A 73 -15.41 -8.95 -10.47
C ILE A 73 -15.91 -9.40 -9.10
N PRO A 74 -15.73 -10.68 -8.71
CA PRO A 74 -16.10 -11.16 -7.38
C PRO A 74 -15.08 -10.70 -6.34
N ALA A 75 -15.16 -9.43 -5.90
CA ALA A 75 -14.26 -8.84 -4.94
C ALA A 75 -14.73 -9.05 -3.50
N VAL A 76 -13.78 -9.32 -2.59
CA VAL A 76 -14.00 -9.44 -1.15
C VAL A 76 -13.14 -8.43 -0.42
N GLY A 77 -13.79 -7.54 0.34
CA GLY A 77 -13.11 -6.53 1.13
C GLY A 77 -12.80 -7.04 2.53
N ILE A 78 -11.52 -6.98 2.88
CA ILE A 78 -10.94 -7.36 4.17
C ILE A 78 -10.00 -6.28 4.68
N SER A 79 -9.55 -6.41 5.91
CA SER A 79 -8.49 -5.59 6.52
C SER A 79 -7.27 -6.45 6.82
N GLY A 80 -6.14 -5.81 7.13
CA GLY A 80 -4.98 -6.53 7.63
C GLY A 80 -5.21 -7.23 8.99
N GLU A 81 -6.28 -6.88 9.72
CA GLU A 81 -6.66 -7.55 10.97
C GLU A 81 -7.32 -8.92 10.73
N ASP A 82 -8.00 -9.10 9.56
CA ASP A 82 -8.78 -10.30 9.27
C ASP A 82 -7.88 -11.52 9.10
N GLY A 83 -8.16 -12.57 9.88
CA GLY A 83 -7.40 -13.82 9.85
C GLY A 83 -5.92 -13.65 10.24
N GLY A 84 -5.55 -12.56 10.91
CA GLY A 84 -4.15 -12.26 11.24
C GLY A 84 -3.30 -11.97 9.99
N LEU A 85 -3.91 -11.40 8.96
CA LEU A 85 -3.28 -11.16 7.67
C LEU A 85 -2.02 -10.30 7.77
N VAL A 86 -2.06 -9.20 8.55
CA VAL A 86 -0.92 -8.30 8.73
C VAL A 86 -0.65 -8.08 10.22
N ALA A 87 0.52 -8.50 10.67
CA ALA A 87 1.07 -8.19 11.96
C ALA A 87 1.87 -6.88 11.90
N ALA A 88 1.69 -6.00 12.86
CA ALA A 88 2.39 -4.72 12.92
C ALA A 88 2.84 -4.37 14.35
N GLU A 89 3.83 -3.52 14.45
CA GLU A 89 4.29 -2.93 15.72
C GLU A 89 4.09 -1.41 15.68
N PRO A 90 3.78 -0.77 16.81
CA PRO A 90 3.74 0.69 16.89
C PRO A 90 5.10 1.29 16.53
N ILE A 91 5.11 2.36 15.72
CA ILE A 91 6.36 3.05 15.35
C ILE A 91 6.98 3.71 16.59
N ASN A 92 6.20 4.52 17.28
CA ASN A 92 6.52 5.19 18.54
C ASN A 92 5.18 5.64 19.17
N VAL A 93 4.73 4.94 20.18
CA VAL A 93 3.43 5.19 20.83
C VAL A 93 3.29 6.63 21.34
N ARG A 94 4.37 7.24 21.86
CA ARG A 94 4.33 8.60 22.43
C ARG A 94 4.16 9.66 21.35
N GLU A 95 4.71 9.44 20.17
CA GLU A 95 4.72 10.41 19.07
C GLU A 95 3.60 10.15 18.06
N PHE A 96 3.39 8.89 17.69
CA PHE A 96 2.47 8.50 16.61
C PHE A 96 1.20 7.79 17.10
N GLY A 97 1.10 7.50 18.41
CA GLY A 97 -0.04 6.80 18.98
C GLY A 97 -0.23 5.40 18.38
N ARG A 98 -1.34 5.18 17.69
CA ARG A 98 -1.75 3.92 17.06
C ARG A 98 -1.30 3.77 15.61
N SER A 99 -0.28 4.51 15.17
CA SER A 99 0.35 4.29 13.88
C SER A 99 1.43 3.23 13.97
N GLY A 100 1.40 2.28 13.05
CA GLY A 100 2.26 1.11 13.06
C GLY A 100 3.10 0.93 11.80
N LYS A 101 4.14 0.09 11.90
CA LYS A 101 4.90 -0.47 10.78
C LYS A 101 4.60 -1.97 10.70
N PRO A 102 4.28 -2.53 9.53
CA PRO A 102 4.05 -3.97 9.39
C PRO A 102 5.36 -4.73 9.58
N VAL A 103 5.30 -5.88 10.23
CA VAL A 103 6.47 -6.74 10.50
C VAL A 103 6.37 -8.09 9.78
N SER A 104 5.15 -8.57 9.51
CA SER A 104 4.92 -9.80 8.75
C SER A 104 3.50 -9.86 8.19
N ALA A 105 3.29 -10.73 7.20
CA ALA A 105 1.97 -11.08 6.70
C ALA A 105 1.78 -12.60 6.66
N SER A 106 0.59 -13.07 7.05
CA SER A 106 0.11 -14.44 6.81
C SER A 106 -0.75 -14.46 5.57
N VAL A 107 -0.37 -15.23 4.57
CA VAL A 107 -1.04 -15.22 3.25
C VAL A 107 -2.12 -16.29 3.09
N ASP A 108 -2.43 -17.06 4.12
CA ASP A 108 -3.38 -18.18 4.06
C ASP A 108 -4.79 -17.72 3.67
N LEU A 109 -5.25 -16.59 4.24
CA LEU A 109 -6.54 -16.01 3.88
C LEU A 109 -6.56 -15.55 2.41
N LEU A 110 -5.49 -14.90 1.95
CA LEU A 110 -5.39 -14.43 0.56
C LEU A 110 -5.37 -15.58 -0.43
N THR A 111 -4.57 -16.60 -0.18
CA THR A 111 -4.48 -17.80 -1.05
C THR A 111 -5.79 -18.56 -1.09
N THR A 112 -6.53 -18.61 0.04
CA THR A 112 -7.86 -19.21 0.11
C THR A 112 -8.86 -18.43 -0.74
N LEU A 113 -8.93 -17.11 -0.60
CA LEU A 113 -9.85 -16.27 -1.39
C LEU A 113 -9.52 -16.32 -2.88
N LEU A 114 -8.26 -16.22 -3.25
CA LEU A 114 -7.81 -16.31 -4.64
C LEU A 114 -8.15 -17.68 -5.25
N SER A 115 -7.89 -18.79 -4.53
CA SER A 115 -8.22 -20.13 -4.98
C SER A 115 -9.71 -20.31 -5.21
N ALA A 116 -10.54 -19.71 -4.34
CA ALA A 116 -12.00 -19.69 -4.47
C ALA A 116 -12.52 -18.77 -5.59
N GLY A 117 -11.63 -18.01 -6.24
CA GLY A 117 -11.97 -17.12 -7.35
C GLY A 117 -12.42 -15.72 -6.93
N PHE A 118 -12.12 -15.30 -5.70
CA PHE A 118 -12.38 -13.94 -5.24
C PHE A 118 -11.15 -13.05 -5.37
N LEU A 119 -11.36 -11.77 -5.67
CA LEU A 119 -10.33 -10.72 -5.64
C LEU A 119 -10.27 -10.10 -4.23
N PRO A 120 -9.21 -10.34 -3.44
CA PRO A 120 -9.06 -9.69 -2.15
C PRO A 120 -8.78 -8.19 -2.30
N VAL A 121 -9.50 -7.36 -1.54
CA VAL A 121 -9.32 -5.90 -1.44
C VAL A 121 -9.01 -5.57 0.01
N ILE A 122 -7.77 -5.17 0.29
CA ILE A 122 -7.22 -5.10 1.63
C ILE A 122 -7.10 -3.63 2.07
N SER A 123 -7.65 -3.29 3.23
CA SER A 123 -7.39 -2.02 3.90
C SER A 123 -6.20 -2.13 4.85
N PRO A 124 -5.36 -1.07 4.97
CA PRO A 124 -4.12 -1.10 5.74
C PRO A 124 -4.35 -0.83 7.23
N VAL A 125 -5.23 -1.59 7.85
CA VAL A 125 -5.40 -1.65 9.31
C VAL A 125 -4.90 -3.01 9.76
N ALA A 126 -3.94 -3.05 10.68
CA ALA A 126 -3.22 -4.27 11.05
C ALA A 126 -3.35 -4.57 12.55
N THR A 127 -2.99 -5.79 12.95
CA THR A 127 -3.00 -6.22 14.34
C THR A 127 -1.68 -5.84 15.03
N ASP A 128 -1.77 -5.16 16.15
CA ASP A 128 -0.64 -4.87 17.07
C ASP A 128 -0.19 -6.16 17.75
N VAL A 129 0.97 -6.68 17.37
CA VAL A 129 1.52 -7.91 17.94
C VAL A 129 2.24 -7.68 19.28
N THR A 130 2.41 -6.43 19.69
CA THR A 130 2.98 -6.07 20.99
C THR A 130 1.89 -5.94 22.08
N SER A 131 0.62 -5.91 21.66
CA SER A 131 -0.54 -5.79 22.54
C SER A 131 -1.15 -7.16 22.83
N GLU A 132 -1.31 -7.51 24.11
CA GLU A 132 -2.00 -8.74 24.52
C GLU A 132 -3.47 -8.80 24.03
N GLN A 133 -4.07 -7.66 23.73
CA GLN A 133 -5.47 -7.55 23.29
C GLN A 133 -5.61 -7.49 21.77
N GLY A 134 -4.51 -7.57 21.01
CA GLY A 134 -4.55 -7.51 19.54
C GLY A 134 -5.16 -6.21 19.01
N ALA A 135 -4.82 -5.08 19.61
CA ALA A 135 -5.38 -3.79 19.23
C ALA A 135 -4.98 -3.40 17.79
N ALA A 136 -5.79 -2.57 17.14
CA ALA A 136 -5.52 -2.14 15.77
C ALA A 136 -4.42 -1.09 15.67
N LEU A 137 -3.70 -1.14 14.56
CA LEU A 137 -2.77 -0.10 14.13
C LEU A 137 -3.12 0.41 12.73
N ASN A 138 -3.02 1.72 12.57
CA ASN A 138 -3.06 2.37 11.28
C ASN A 138 -1.69 2.22 10.60
N VAL A 139 -1.63 1.49 9.50
CA VAL A 139 -0.39 1.23 8.75
C VAL A 139 -0.44 1.97 7.40
N ASN A 140 0.71 2.34 6.87
CA ASN A 140 0.78 2.90 5.52
C ASN A 140 0.38 1.83 4.48
N GLY A 141 -0.37 2.23 3.44
CA GLY A 141 -0.84 1.32 2.39
C GLY A 141 0.30 0.70 1.58
N ASP A 142 1.33 1.48 1.25
CA ASP A 142 2.50 0.99 0.51
C ASP A 142 3.30 -0.02 1.35
N ASP A 143 3.52 0.27 2.66
CA ASP A 143 4.18 -0.65 3.59
C ASP A 143 3.37 -1.96 3.74
N THR A 144 2.03 -1.86 3.81
CA THR A 144 1.14 -3.03 3.87
C THR A 144 1.23 -3.87 2.60
N ALA A 145 1.23 -3.23 1.43
CA ALA A 145 1.38 -3.91 0.16
C ALA A 145 2.76 -4.57 0.03
N ALA A 146 3.81 -3.92 0.52
CA ALA A 146 5.18 -4.42 0.53
C ALA A 146 5.32 -5.75 1.30
N VAL A 147 4.81 -5.79 2.55
CA VAL A 147 4.92 -7.02 3.37
C VAL A 147 4.08 -8.17 2.82
N ILE A 148 2.92 -7.87 2.23
CA ILE A 148 2.07 -8.88 1.58
C ILE A 148 2.75 -9.41 0.31
N ALA A 149 3.29 -8.55 -0.55
CA ALA A 149 3.99 -8.95 -1.77
C ALA A 149 5.23 -9.81 -1.46
N ALA A 150 6.01 -9.44 -0.45
CA ALA A 150 7.15 -10.22 0.01
C ALA A 150 6.73 -11.61 0.51
N ALA A 151 5.68 -11.71 1.33
CA ALA A 151 5.18 -12.98 1.85
C ALA A 151 4.61 -13.89 0.74
N LEU A 152 3.98 -13.32 -0.28
CA LEU A 152 3.50 -14.02 -1.47
C LEU A 152 4.60 -14.32 -2.49
N ARG A 153 5.78 -13.72 -2.37
CA ARG A 153 6.83 -13.67 -3.40
C ARG A 153 6.29 -13.19 -4.75
N ALA A 154 5.39 -12.22 -4.69
CA ALA A 154 4.69 -11.68 -5.84
C ALA A 154 5.34 -10.41 -6.38
N GLU A 155 4.97 -10.02 -7.58
CA GLU A 155 5.26 -8.69 -8.12
C GLU A 155 4.42 -7.65 -7.38
N LEU A 156 5.02 -6.53 -6.98
CA LEU A 156 4.38 -5.39 -6.36
C LEU A 156 4.25 -4.22 -7.34
N TRP A 157 3.04 -3.75 -7.52
CA TRP A 157 2.76 -2.53 -8.28
C TRP A 157 2.29 -1.42 -7.34
N LEU A 158 3.17 -0.44 -7.09
CA LEU A 158 2.86 0.77 -6.32
C LEU A 158 2.27 1.81 -7.26
N ILE A 159 0.94 1.93 -7.22
CA ILE A 159 0.22 2.83 -8.13
C ILE A 159 0.30 4.28 -7.63
N ALA A 160 0.62 5.19 -8.53
CA ALA A 160 0.72 6.63 -8.31
C ALA A 160 -0.10 7.41 -9.36
N ASP A 161 -0.26 8.71 -9.15
CA ASP A 161 -0.93 9.62 -10.10
C ASP A 161 -0.02 10.04 -11.26
N VAL A 162 1.19 9.48 -11.31
CA VAL A 162 2.20 9.71 -12.35
C VAL A 162 2.58 8.39 -13.02
N ALA A 163 3.13 8.44 -14.22
CA ALA A 163 3.51 7.26 -14.99
C ALA A 163 4.62 6.42 -14.33
N GLY A 164 5.35 6.98 -13.41
CA GLY A 164 6.46 6.39 -12.65
C GLY A 164 7.29 7.50 -12.01
N VAL A 165 8.52 7.20 -11.63
CA VAL A 165 9.45 8.21 -11.10
C VAL A 165 10.00 9.02 -12.27
N LEU A 166 9.96 10.35 -12.12
CA LEU A 166 10.44 11.29 -13.14
C LEU A 166 11.77 11.91 -12.68
N ASP A 167 12.68 12.13 -13.63
CA ASP A 167 13.90 12.88 -13.40
C ASP A 167 13.66 14.41 -13.30
N ALA A 168 14.73 15.18 -13.14
CA ALA A 168 14.69 16.65 -13.08
C ALA A 168 14.12 17.29 -14.37
N ASN A 169 14.20 16.62 -15.52
CA ASN A 169 13.64 17.07 -16.80
C ASN A 169 12.18 16.60 -16.97
N ARG A 170 11.60 15.90 -15.97
CA ARG A 170 10.28 15.28 -16.01
C ARG A 170 10.18 14.12 -17.01
N GLU A 171 11.28 13.49 -17.34
CA GLU A 171 11.33 12.28 -18.15
C GLU A 171 11.20 11.03 -17.26
N LEU A 172 10.51 10.01 -17.76
CA LEU A 172 10.28 8.76 -17.01
C LEU A 172 11.59 7.99 -16.86
N MET A 173 11.97 7.72 -15.63
CA MET A 173 13.06 6.80 -15.31
C MET A 173 12.53 5.35 -15.35
N THR A 174 13.01 4.56 -16.30
CA THR A 174 12.52 3.18 -16.53
C THR A 174 12.98 2.19 -15.46
N SER A 175 14.10 2.48 -14.80
CA SER A 175 14.63 1.71 -13.65
C SER A 175 15.32 2.63 -12.65
N LEU A 176 15.32 2.21 -11.38
CA LEU A 176 16.00 2.91 -10.28
C LEU A 176 16.64 1.92 -9.32
N ASP A 177 17.84 2.27 -8.88
CA ASP A 177 18.54 1.63 -7.77
C ASP A 177 18.64 2.58 -6.55
N PRO A 178 19.05 2.09 -5.35
CA PRO A 178 19.14 2.92 -4.15
C PRO A 178 20.06 4.13 -4.30
N ILE A 179 21.17 4.02 -5.04
CA ILE A 179 22.15 5.11 -5.22
C ILE A 179 21.52 6.25 -6.03
N GLN A 180 20.80 5.89 -7.09
CA GLN A 180 20.07 6.86 -7.91
C GLN A 180 18.97 7.56 -7.10
N VAL A 181 18.26 6.82 -6.24
CA VAL A 181 17.22 7.39 -5.38
C VAL A 181 17.82 8.39 -4.38
N ASP A 182 18.95 8.06 -3.73
CA ASP A 182 19.63 8.96 -2.82
C ASP A 182 20.00 10.29 -3.50
N ALA A 183 20.45 10.23 -4.75
CA ALA A 183 20.75 11.42 -5.55
C ALA A 183 19.50 12.27 -5.83
N LEU A 184 18.39 11.64 -6.24
CA LEU A 184 17.11 12.31 -6.52
C LEU A 184 16.46 12.93 -5.27
N VAL A 185 16.69 12.33 -4.11
CA VAL A 185 16.26 12.91 -2.83
C VAL A 185 17.14 14.09 -2.44
N ALA A 186 18.46 13.98 -2.61
CA ALA A 186 19.41 15.03 -2.26
C ALA A 186 19.24 16.29 -3.11
N ASP A 187 18.87 16.15 -4.39
CA ASP A 187 18.63 17.28 -5.30
C ASP A 187 17.18 17.82 -5.25
N GLY A 188 16.28 17.15 -4.48
CA GLY A 188 14.90 17.57 -4.29
C GLY A 188 13.95 17.20 -5.43
N THR A 189 14.37 16.38 -6.40
CA THR A 189 13.54 15.89 -7.50
C THR A 189 12.43 14.97 -6.97
N VAL A 190 12.74 14.13 -5.97
CA VAL A 190 11.80 13.24 -5.32
C VAL A 190 11.18 13.91 -4.09
N ASN A 191 9.86 14.08 -4.08
CA ASN A 191 9.12 14.59 -2.92
C ASN A 191 8.94 13.50 -1.83
N SER A 192 8.50 13.92 -0.63
CA SER A 192 8.35 13.02 0.52
C SER A 192 7.38 11.86 0.28
N GLY A 193 6.31 12.05 -0.49
CA GLY A 193 5.36 10.99 -0.81
C GLY A 193 5.93 9.94 -1.75
N MET A 194 6.68 10.37 -2.77
CA MET A 194 7.37 9.44 -3.68
C MET A 194 8.55 8.75 -2.96
N HIS A 195 9.27 9.46 -2.08
CA HIS A 195 10.33 8.86 -1.27
C HIS A 195 9.81 7.72 -0.40
N ALA A 196 8.71 7.93 0.34
CA ALA A 196 8.10 6.88 1.16
C ALA A 196 7.67 5.65 0.32
N LYS A 197 7.19 5.88 -0.91
CA LYS A 197 6.81 4.82 -1.85
C LYS A 197 8.04 4.03 -2.35
N LEU A 198 9.15 4.73 -2.63
CA LEU A 198 10.42 4.11 -3.00
C LEU A 198 10.99 3.27 -1.83
N GLU A 199 10.98 3.80 -0.60
CA GLU A 199 11.40 3.06 0.60
C GLU A 199 10.59 1.76 0.75
N ALA A 200 9.25 1.84 0.70
CA ALA A 200 8.40 0.66 0.78
C ALA A 200 8.70 -0.36 -0.34
N GLY A 201 8.98 0.13 -1.55
CA GLY A 201 9.34 -0.71 -2.69
C GLY A 201 10.67 -1.45 -2.49
N PHE A 202 11.71 -0.78 -2.01
CA PHE A 202 12.99 -1.42 -1.71
C PHE A 202 12.90 -2.36 -0.51
N ASP A 203 12.14 -2.00 0.54
CA ASP A 203 11.85 -2.90 1.66
C ASP A 203 11.17 -4.19 1.15
N ALA A 204 10.22 -4.10 0.21
CA ALA A 204 9.57 -5.25 -0.40
C ALA A 204 10.54 -6.16 -1.16
N LEU A 205 11.43 -5.59 -2.00
CA LEU A 205 12.46 -6.35 -2.72
C LEU A 205 13.41 -7.04 -1.75
N ALA A 206 13.90 -6.33 -0.75
CA ALA A 206 14.81 -6.88 0.26
C ALA A 206 14.16 -8.01 1.08
N ALA A 207 12.84 -7.95 1.28
CA ALA A 207 12.06 -8.96 1.98
C ALA A 207 11.62 -10.13 1.08
N GLY A 208 11.87 -10.10 -0.24
CA GLY A 208 11.64 -11.23 -1.15
C GLY A 208 10.48 -11.09 -2.14
N ALA A 209 9.94 -9.89 -2.34
CA ALA A 209 9.03 -9.63 -3.47
C ALA A 209 9.75 -9.93 -4.80
N ALA A 210 9.03 -10.51 -5.76
CA ALA A 210 9.62 -10.95 -7.03
C ALA A 210 10.13 -9.78 -7.88
N ASN A 211 9.34 -8.72 -7.95
CA ASN A 211 9.65 -7.46 -8.63
C ASN A 211 8.88 -6.33 -7.96
N VAL A 212 9.36 -5.11 -8.07
CA VAL A 212 8.63 -3.92 -7.63
C VAL A 212 8.63 -2.87 -8.71
N ARG A 213 7.46 -2.32 -8.99
CA ARG A 213 7.24 -1.31 -10.00
C ARG A 213 6.42 -0.14 -9.46
N ILE A 214 6.85 1.08 -9.75
CA ILE A 214 6.07 2.30 -9.48
C ILE A 214 5.48 2.77 -10.80
N SER A 215 4.15 2.96 -10.88
CA SER A 215 3.50 3.29 -12.13
C SER A 215 2.14 3.96 -11.94
N GLY A 216 1.61 4.54 -13.00
CA GLY A 216 0.20 4.92 -13.09
C GLY A 216 -0.71 3.73 -13.40
N LEU A 217 -2.02 3.94 -13.27
CA LEU A 217 -3.04 2.91 -13.59
C LEU A 217 -2.99 2.42 -15.05
N ASN A 218 -2.48 3.23 -15.99
CA ASN A 218 -2.38 2.86 -17.41
C ASN A 218 -1.39 1.71 -17.64
N ALA A 219 -0.39 1.56 -16.77
CA ALA A 219 0.59 0.48 -16.86
C ALA A 219 -0.05 -0.90 -16.67
N LEU A 220 -1.14 -1.00 -15.90
CA LEU A 220 -1.88 -2.25 -15.68
C LEU A 220 -2.50 -2.84 -16.98
N THR A 221 -2.60 -2.03 -18.02
CA THR A 221 -3.11 -2.45 -19.34
C THR A 221 -2.01 -2.50 -20.41
N GLY A 222 -0.74 -2.48 -20.01
CA GLY A 222 0.41 -2.56 -20.90
C GLY A 222 0.68 -1.29 -21.74
N LYS A 223 0.00 -0.17 -21.44
CA LYS A 223 0.17 1.09 -22.19
C LYS A 223 1.39 1.89 -21.74
N GLU A 224 1.89 1.62 -20.53
CA GLU A 224 3.05 2.27 -19.94
C GLU A 224 3.85 1.21 -19.17
N MET A 225 5.14 1.45 -18.95
CA MET A 225 6.02 0.48 -18.27
C MET A 225 6.26 0.81 -16.79
N GLY A 226 6.12 2.08 -16.42
CA GLY A 226 6.49 2.57 -15.07
C GLY A 226 7.99 2.48 -14.79
N THR A 227 8.35 2.65 -13.52
CA THR A 227 9.73 2.55 -13.02
C THR A 227 9.93 1.23 -12.30
N LEU A 228 10.85 0.40 -12.76
CA LEU A 228 11.26 -0.84 -12.10
C LEU A 228 12.29 -0.52 -11.02
N LEU A 229 12.15 -1.08 -9.82
CA LEU A 229 13.16 -0.97 -8.77
C LEU A 229 14.11 -2.16 -8.80
N SER A 230 15.40 -1.92 -8.55
CA SER A 230 16.45 -2.94 -8.49
C SER A 230 17.35 -2.72 -7.28
N LEU A 231 17.67 -3.77 -6.53
CA LEU A 231 18.64 -3.71 -5.42
C LEU A 231 20.10 -3.64 -5.90
N THR A 232 20.34 -4.00 -7.17
CA THR A 232 21.69 -3.96 -7.75
C THR A 232 21.87 -2.68 -8.56
N PRO A 233 23.02 -1.98 -8.43
CA PRO A 233 23.31 -0.83 -9.26
C PRO A 233 23.20 -1.16 -10.75
N SER A 234 22.55 -0.28 -11.50
CA SER A 234 22.51 -0.37 -12.96
C SER A 234 23.94 -0.19 -13.47
N MET A 235 24.54 -1.23 -14.10
CA MET A 235 25.81 -1.06 -14.81
C MET A 235 25.53 -0.21 -16.04
N THR A 236 25.85 1.07 -15.94
CA THR A 236 25.91 2.03 -17.07
C THR A 236 27.20 1.87 -17.83
#